data_48387f8557cbe59c5f705c09cc2b7279
#
_entry.id   48387f8557cbe59c5f705c09cc2b7279
#
_cell.length_a   1.000
_cell.length_b   1.000
_cell.length_c   1.000
_cell.angle_alpha   90.00
_cell.angle_beta   90.00
_cell.angle_gamma   90.00
#
_symmetry.space_group_name_H-M   'P 1'
#
loop_
_entity.id
_entity.type
_entity.pdbx_description
1 polymer ?
#
loop_
_entity_poly.entity_id
_entity_poly.type
_entity_poly.pdbx_seq_one_letter_code
_entity_poly.pdbx_strand_id
1 'polypeptide(L)'
;MIKNYFLILKKIILFLLFFLIFSNKLYAANITADTTYSSDSSGTQYVYTTDDKSVVITNDSTFTRSRKLFIIDDAERSGVSLTIHSGSTVTTTTNSNTIFTDGGDLTITNSGTINADTSKAINISKSDGVSITNNSGGVISSDGNTILGDAGTGADNTTIQNTGKIFSTESGSESSAIVVADNDTGTTITNNAGGEIYSEGSSSTIILGVSSTLTNSGSIKNNKSVDTNVIQLKGNNNTVTLKDEGIVVGMIKAKSGTTGNTLKINHGVGRSYYYDTSGTFTLEDLDGNQVVKGSAGSVGQGGSEILDELLGTKSLNIRQSLSKYKNAEEDLKESQSWGEINLSTFKRKQNNQKLSLGFNSADLTINLMYPDHGKDFILSLGNGNQKFTKDYAVNRHSLHTGFFFRNHPILNKFGDESFILGGVNLKTSEREILTNTTSSGKLSITDNFETFDLIIGTKINNDFIIPNIGATLGLSYTPSHKESNYYSWDKKEVSNLSIYLDDDYKLNLGKNYQLNLGWILDARQMILGKEQDYEINGTSASYSQDTDITKELTLATNLGFDKKISEQHFFKFYLDSTISSQELSSISGNFSYKLTF
;
A
#
# COMPACT_ATOMS: atom_id res chain seq x y z
N MET A 1 -16.95 -44.95 -80.62
CA MET A 1 -17.56 -45.16 -79.30
C MET A 1 -16.49 -45.41 -78.16
N ILE A 2 -15.51 -46.29 -78.39
CA ILE A 2 -14.50 -46.72 -77.45
C ILE A 2 -13.60 -45.52 -76.96
N LYS A 3 -13.23 -44.60 -77.83
CA LYS A 3 -12.41 -43.42 -77.49
C LYS A 3 -13.03 -42.49 -76.46
N ASN A 4 -14.35 -42.35 -76.45
CA ASN A 4 -15.04 -41.49 -75.47
C ASN A 4 -15.16 -42.16 -74.09
N TYR A 5 -15.26 -43.47 -74.01
CA TYR A 5 -15.25 -44.17 -72.72
C TYR A 5 -13.90 -44.08 -72.03
N PHE A 6 -12.77 -44.13 -72.79
CA PHE A 6 -11.44 -44.00 -72.26
C PHE A 6 -11.17 -42.57 -71.67
N LEU A 7 -11.79 -41.55 -72.31
CA LEU A 7 -11.66 -40.17 -71.86
C LEU A 7 -12.47 -39.89 -70.56
N ILE A 8 -13.65 -40.52 -70.47
CA ILE A 8 -14.53 -40.42 -69.29
C ILE A 8 -13.89 -41.19 -68.14
N LEU A 9 -13.36 -42.40 -68.37
CA LEU A 9 -12.67 -43.19 -67.37
C LEU A 9 -11.41 -42.49 -66.85
N LYS A 10 -10.66 -41.80 -67.71
CA LYS A 10 -9.48 -41.01 -67.34
C LYS A 10 -9.86 -39.79 -66.47
N LYS A 11 -11.00 -39.17 -66.77
CA LYS A 11 -11.51 -38.04 -65.94
C LYS A 11 -12.03 -38.53 -64.59
N ILE A 12 -12.68 -39.69 -64.52
CA ILE A 12 -13.15 -40.29 -63.27
C ILE A 12 -11.97 -40.74 -62.42
N ILE A 13 -10.95 -41.36 -63.01
CA ILE A 13 -9.72 -41.75 -62.28
C ILE A 13 -8.97 -40.50 -61.80
N LEU A 14 -8.88 -39.44 -62.61
CA LEU A 14 -8.25 -38.19 -62.19
C LEU A 14 -9.05 -37.49 -61.10
N PHE A 15 -10.39 -37.56 -61.12
CA PHE A 15 -11.26 -37.03 -60.08
C PHE A 15 -11.17 -37.85 -58.79
N LEU A 16 -11.11 -39.18 -58.90
CA LEU A 16 -10.87 -40.07 -57.75
C LEU A 16 -9.47 -39.90 -57.15
N LEU A 17 -8.42 -39.75 -58.01
CA LEU A 17 -7.09 -39.40 -57.53
C LEU A 17 -7.06 -38.00 -56.88
N PHE A 18 -7.77 -37.02 -57.46
CA PHE A 18 -7.90 -35.71 -56.86
C PHE A 18 -8.60 -35.78 -55.50
N PHE A 19 -9.68 -36.60 -55.38
CA PHE A 19 -10.35 -36.83 -54.09
C PHE A 19 -9.50 -37.63 -53.11
N LEU A 20 -8.66 -38.56 -53.57
CA LEU A 20 -7.70 -39.28 -52.71
C LEU A 20 -6.55 -38.39 -52.26
N ILE A 21 -6.12 -37.44 -53.10
CA ILE A 21 -5.02 -36.51 -52.78
C ILE A 21 -5.54 -35.38 -51.85
N PHE A 22 -6.85 -35.01 -51.96
CA PHE A 22 -7.46 -33.98 -51.12
C PHE A 22 -8.25 -34.54 -49.94
N SER A 23 -8.39 -35.86 -49.77
CA SER A 23 -8.72 -36.43 -48.48
C SER A 23 -7.45 -36.40 -47.59
N ASN A 24 -7.03 -35.18 -47.23
CA ASN A 24 -6.20 -35.03 -46.05
C ASN A 24 -7.02 -35.59 -44.89
N LYS A 25 -6.83 -36.89 -44.61
CA LYS A 25 -7.22 -37.44 -43.32
C LYS A 25 -6.46 -36.59 -42.30
N LEU A 26 -7.20 -35.73 -41.63
CA LEU A 26 -6.74 -35.12 -40.39
C LEU A 26 -6.49 -36.28 -39.44
N TYR A 27 -5.27 -36.71 -39.35
CA TYR A 27 -4.85 -37.70 -38.37
C TYR A 27 -4.72 -36.95 -37.03
N ALA A 28 -5.43 -37.37 -36.02
CA ALA A 28 -5.11 -37.08 -34.65
C ALA A 28 -3.84 -37.86 -34.29
N ALA A 29 -2.84 -37.22 -33.72
CA ALA A 29 -1.71 -37.90 -33.12
C ALA A 29 -2.12 -38.32 -31.73
N ASN A 30 -2.28 -39.61 -31.50
CA ASN A 30 -2.58 -40.16 -30.19
C ASN A 30 -1.33 -40.07 -29.29
N ILE A 31 -1.47 -39.41 -28.16
CA ILE A 31 -0.43 -39.33 -27.13
C ILE A 31 -0.57 -40.55 -26.23
N THR A 32 0.26 -41.56 -26.46
CA THR A 32 0.32 -42.82 -25.70
C THR A 32 1.57 -42.94 -24.84
N ALA A 33 2.51 -42.01 -24.98
CA ALA A 33 3.77 -41.96 -24.24
C ALA A 33 4.16 -40.51 -23.98
N ASP A 34 5.04 -40.28 -23.02
CA ASP A 34 5.65 -38.99 -22.78
C ASP A 34 6.38 -38.50 -24.04
N THR A 35 6.09 -37.32 -24.47
CA THR A 35 6.54 -36.81 -25.76
C THR A 35 7.03 -35.36 -25.67
N THR A 36 8.18 -35.12 -26.32
CA THR A 36 8.71 -33.75 -26.48
C THR A 36 8.64 -33.35 -27.94
N TYR A 37 8.02 -32.20 -28.21
CA TYR A 37 7.94 -31.65 -29.56
C TYR A 37 8.81 -30.39 -29.66
N SER A 38 9.70 -30.38 -30.65
CA SER A 38 10.56 -29.24 -31.02
C SER A 38 10.15 -28.60 -32.34
N SER A 39 9.14 -29.13 -33.01
CA SER A 39 8.57 -28.61 -34.26
C SER A 39 7.14 -29.12 -34.44
N ASP A 40 6.35 -28.34 -35.15
CA ASP A 40 4.97 -28.68 -35.47
C ASP A 40 4.90 -29.68 -36.66
N SER A 41 4.14 -30.76 -36.51
CA SER A 41 3.72 -31.59 -37.61
C SER A 41 2.42 -31.03 -38.20
N SER A 42 2.47 -30.39 -39.37
CA SER A 42 1.35 -29.71 -39.97
C SER A 42 0.07 -30.56 -40.05
N GLY A 43 -1.05 -30.04 -39.62
CA GLY A 43 -2.37 -30.64 -39.77
C GLY A 43 -2.82 -31.61 -38.66
N THR A 44 -2.00 -31.87 -37.65
CA THR A 44 -2.30 -32.88 -36.63
C THR A 44 -2.91 -32.25 -35.34
N GLN A 45 -3.99 -32.83 -34.83
CA GLN A 45 -4.46 -32.63 -33.47
C GLN A 45 -3.72 -33.58 -32.54
N TYR A 46 -3.45 -33.14 -31.31
CA TYR A 46 -2.79 -33.98 -30.30
C TYR A 46 -3.84 -34.42 -29.27
N VAL A 47 -4.12 -35.72 -29.24
CA VAL A 47 -5.15 -36.30 -28.37
C VAL A 47 -4.50 -37.20 -27.31
N TYR A 48 -4.70 -36.91 -26.06
CA TYR A 48 -4.30 -37.81 -24.98
C TYR A 48 -5.23 -39.01 -24.96
N THR A 49 -4.67 -40.18 -25.20
CA THR A 49 -5.41 -41.44 -25.22
C THR A 49 -5.04 -42.40 -24.09
N THR A 50 -4.10 -41.98 -23.23
CA THR A 50 -3.60 -42.77 -22.09
C THR A 50 -3.41 -41.83 -20.90
N ASP A 51 -3.63 -42.33 -19.67
CA ASP A 51 -3.40 -41.61 -18.44
C ASP A 51 -1.90 -41.37 -18.17
N ASP A 52 -1.61 -40.43 -17.24
CA ASP A 52 -0.26 -40.13 -16.76
C ASP A 52 0.73 -39.82 -17.87
N LYS A 53 0.31 -39.14 -18.92
CA LYS A 53 1.20 -38.76 -20.05
C LYS A 53 1.52 -37.28 -20.04
N SER A 54 2.76 -36.97 -20.40
CA SER A 54 3.26 -35.60 -20.50
C SER A 54 3.57 -35.22 -21.95
N VAL A 55 3.24 -33.98 -22.31
CA VAL A 55 3.69 -33.32 -23.53
C VAL A 55 4.49 -32.08 -23.16
N VAL A 56 5.67 -31.97 -23.76
CA VAL A 56 6.57 -30.84 -23.61
C VAL A 56 6.80 -30.18 -24.97
N ILE A 57 6.55 -28.87 -25.08
CA ILE A 57 6.82 -28.05 -26.25
C ILE A 57 8.04 -27.18 -25.97
N THR A 58 9.12 -27.38 -26.77
CA THR A 58 10.41 -26.75 -26.56
C THR A 58 10.93 -26.03 -27.82
N ASN A 59 12.06 -25.35 -27.66
CA ASN A 59 12.90 -24.79 -28.74
C ASN A 59 12.18 -23.76 -29.62
N ASP A 60 11.56 -22.76 -29.02
CA ASP A 60 10.90 -21.65 -29.73
C ASP A 60 9.93 -22.14 -30.83
N SER A 61 9.22 -23.24 -30.57
CA SER A 61 8.37 -23.92 -31.53
C SER A 61 7.02 -23.18 -31.66
N THR A 62 6.52 -23.09 -32.90
CA THR A 62 5.19 -22.51 -33.16
C THR A 62 4.25 -23.61 -33.65
N PHE A 63 3.13 -23.78 -32.95
CA PHE A 63 2.05 -24.70 -33.26
C PHE A 63 0.79 -23.92 -33.61
N THR A 64 0.39 -23.94 -34.86
CA THR A 64 -0.78 -23.20 -35.35
C THR A 64 -1.79 -24.15 -35.99
N ARG A 65 -3.07 -24.04 -35.61
CA ARG A 65 -4.16 -24.87 -36.11
C ARG A 65 -5.44 -24.05 -36.37
N SER A 66 -6.24 -24.59 -37.26
CA SER A 66 -7.64 -24.16 -37.46
C SER A 66 -8.65 -24.95 -36.63
N ARG A 67 -8.17 -25.84 -35.74
CA ARG A 67 -9.01 -26.68 -34.86
C ARG A 67 -8.37 -26.78 -33.48
N LYS A 68 -9.09 -27.43 -32.52
CA LYS A 68 -8.51 -27.78 -31.19
C LYS A 68 -7.13 -28.41 -31.37
N LEU A 69 -6.14 -27.91 -30.68
CA LEU A 69 -4.76 -28.38 -30.83
C LEU A 69 -4.43 -29.53 -29.87
N PHE A 70 -4.68 -29.33 -28.58
CA PHE A 70 -4.56 -30.34 -27.53
C PHE A 70 -5.93 -30.72 -27.00
N ILE A 71 -6.22 -32.02 -26.94
CA ILE A 71 -7.54 -32.57 -26.58
C ILE A 71 -7.36 -33.67 -25.54
N ILE A 72 -8.09 -33.57 -24.48
CA ILE A 72 -8.39 -34.66 -23.56
C ILE A 72 -9.90 -34.94 -23.75
N ASP A 73 -10.22 -36.03 -24.42
CA ASP A 73 -11.56 -36.29 -24.97
C ASP A 73 -12.28 -37.43 -24.22
N ASP A 74 -11.87 -37.71 -23.01
CA ASP A 74 -12.46 -38.77 -22.20
C ASP A 74 -12.51 -38.34 -20.72
N ALA A 75 -13.71 -38.38 -20.15
CA ALA A 75 -13.95 -38.00 -18.75
C ALA A 75 -13.18 -38.86 -17.72
N GLU A 76 -12.71 -40.06 -18.13
CA GLU A 76 -11.96 -40.96 -17.26
C GLU A 76 -10.44 -40.71 -17.27
N ARG A 77 -9.93 -39.80 -18.10
CA ARG A 77 -8.48 -39.53 -18.23
C ARG A 77 -8.01 -38.67 -17.07
N SER A 78 -6.91 -39.11 -16.46
CA SER A 78 -6.27 -38.39 -15.35
C SER A 78 -4.75 -38.30 -15.47
N GLY A 79 -4.12 -37.42 -14.68
CA GLY A 79 -2.68 -37.31 -14.57
C GLY A 79 -1.97 -36.78 -15.82
N VAL A 80 -2.68 -36.18 -16.80
CA VAL A 80 -2.04 -35.69 -18.03
C VAL A 80 -1.46 -34.30 -17.83
N SER A 81 -0.34 -34.01 -18.52
CA SER A 81 0.30 -32.71 -18.41
C SER A 81 0.76 -32.14 -19.75
N LEU A 82 0.72 -30.80 -19.84
CA LEU A 82 1.23 -30.03 -20.96
C LEU A 82 2.17 -28.94 -20.46
N THR A 83 3.41 -28.97 -20.91
CA THR A 83 4.40 -27.93 -20.59
C THR A 83 4.80 -27.18 -21.84
N ILE A 84 4.72 -25.84 -21.82
CA ILE A 84 5.11 -24.98 -22.94
C ILE A 84 6.27 -24.10 -22.46
N HIS A 85 7.41 -24.26 -23.07
CA HIS A 85 8.61 -23.52 -22.72
C HIS A 85 8.61 -22.10 -23.28
N SER A 86 9.47 -21.27 -22.73
CA SER A 86 9.69 -19.89 -23.18
C SER A 86 10.03 -19.86 -24.69
N GLY A 87 9.52 -18.83 -25.38
CA GLY A 87 9.66 -18.65 -26.83
C GLY A 87 8.69 -19.48 -27.67
N SER A 88 8.09 -20.54 -27.13
CA SER A 88 7.14 -21.37 -27.86
C SER A 88 5.74 -20.78 -27.91
N THR A 89 5.04 -21.01 -29.03
CA THR A 89 3.67 -20.51 -29.26
C THR A 89 2.72 -21.64 -29.65
N VAL A 90 1.59 -21.70 -29.03
CA VAL A 90 0.51 -22.66 -29.29
C VAL A 90 -0.76 -21.84 -29.59
N THR A 91 -1.27 -21.88 -30.81
CA THR A 91 -2.39 -21.03 -31.24
C THR A 91 -3.40 -21.73 -32.11
N THR A 92 -4.67 -21.31 -32.00
CA THR A 92 -5.72 -21.65 -32.95
C THR A 92 -6.24 -20.39 -33.66
N THR A 93 -6.46 -20.52 -34.98
CA THR A 93 -6.79 -19.38 -35.88
C THR A 93 -8.26 -19.30 -36.27
N THR A 94 -9.09 -20.21 -35.77
CA THR A 94 -10.55 -20.22 -36.07
C THR A 94 -11.36 -20.36 -34.78
N ASN A 95 -12.68 -20.38 -34.87
CA ASN A 95 -13.58 -20.54 -33.73
C ASN A 95 -13.43 -21.94 -33.06
N SER A 96 -12.28 -22.19 -32.46
CA SER A 96 -11.91 -23.46 -31.83
C SER A 96 -11.00 -23.22 -30.64
N ASN A 97 -11.16 -24.02 -29.59
CA ASN A 97 -10.32 -23.92 -28.39
C ASN A 97 -8.89 -24.40 -28.69
N THR A 98 -7.89 -23.75 -28.14
CA THR A 98 -6.49 -24.18 -28.28
C THR A 98 -6.23 -25.43 -27.45
N ILE A 99 -6.62 -25.40 -26.18
CA ILE A 99 -6.60 -26.56 -25.30
C ILE A 99 -8.04 -26.86 -24.88
N PHE A 100 -8.46 -28.09 -25.01
CA PHE A 100 -9.79 -28.55 -24.60
C PHE A 100 -9.65 -29.80 -23.73
N THR A 101 -10.32 -29.82 -22.59
CA THR A 101 -10.41 -31.00 -21.75
C THR A 101 -11.88 -31.29 -21.41
N ASP A 102 -12.24 -32.55 -21.53
CA ASP A 102 -13.51 -33.18 -21.11
C ASP A 102 -13.22 -34.34 -20.14
N GLY A 103 -12.02 -34.32 -19.52
CA GLY A 103 -11.53 -35.31 -18.56
C GLY A 103 -10.97 -34.67 -17.31
N GLY A 104 -10.56 -35.50 -16.32
CA GLY A 104 -10.00 -35.02 -15.05
C GLY A 104 -8.51 -34.66 -15.11
N ASP A 105 -8.02 -34.02 -14.06
CA ASP A 105 -6.60 -33.88 -13.67
C ASP A 105 -5.62 -33.44 -14.77
N LEU A 106 -5.93 -32.36 -15.48
CA LEU A 106 -4.99 -31.74 -16.42
C LEU A 106 -4.05 -30.76 -15.70
N THR A 107 -2.75 -30.91 -15.89
CA THR A 107 -1.75 -29.93 -15.46
C THR A 107 -1.16 -29.17 -16.65
N ILE A 108 -1.29 -27.85 -16.66
CA ILE A 108 -0.67 -26.97 -17.66
C ILE A 108 0.41 -26.13 -16.99
N THR A 109 1.62 -26.16 -17.53
CA THR A 109 2.72 -25.25 -17.16
C THR A 109 3.11 -24.42 -18.38
N ASN A 110 2.84 -23.11 -18.34
CA ASN A 110 3.10 -22.21 -19.46
C ASN A 110 4.19 -21.19 -19.12
N SER A 111 5.25 -21.20 -19.91
CA SER A 111 6.28 -20.14 -19.95
C SER A 111 6.37 -19.48 -21.34
N GLY A 112 5.60 -19.97 -22.32
CA GLY A 112 5.48 -19.46 -23.68
C GLY A 112 4.15 -18.74 -23.92
N THR A 113 3.55 -18.95 -25.10
CA THR A 113 2.27 -18.33 -25.46
C THR A 113 1.23 -19.40 -25.79
N ILE A 114 0.05 -19.31 -25.15
CA ILE A 114 -1.17 -20.05 -25.51
C ILE A 114 -2.17 -19.01 -25.99
N ASN A 115 -2.62 -19.11 -27.26
CA ASN A 115 -3.54 -18.15 -27.83
C ASN A 115 -4.68 -18.83 -28.60
N ALA A 116 -5.84 -18.18 -28.62
CA ALA A 116 -6.95 -18.51 -29.53
C ALA A 116 -7.46 -17.23 -30.18
N ASP A 117 -7.41 -17.16 -31.52
CA ASP A 117 -7.76 -15.92 -32.24
C ASP A 117 -9.25 -15.57 -32.16
N THR A 118 -10.16 -16.54 -32.01
CA THR A 118 -11.62 -16.29 -32.06
C THR A 118 -12.41 -17.17 -31.09
N SER A 119 -11.78 -17.83 -30.11
CA SER A 119 -12.47 -18.74 -29.19
C SER A 119 -11.81 -18.72 -27.81
N LYS A 120 -11.67 -19.85 -27.14
CA LYS A 120 -11.09 -20.00 -25.81
C LYS A 120 -9.65 -20.52 -25.93
N ALA A 121 -8.71 -19.90 -25.23
CA ALA A 121 -7.35 -20.44 -25.16
C ALA A 121 -7.36 -21.79 -24.43
N ILE A 122 -8.05 -21.86 -23.31
CA ILE A 122 -8.18 -23.09 -22.51
C ILE A 122 -9.66 -23.27 -22.13
N ASN A 123 -10.23 -24.39 -22.53
CA ASN A 123 -11.59 -24.78 -22.11
C ASN A 123 -11.47 -26.01 -21.21
N ILE A 124 -11.87 -25.84 -19.95
CA ILE A 124 -11.81 -26.83 -18.88
C ILE A 124 -13.21 -27.33 -18.47
N SER A 125 -14.21 -27.08 -19.31
CA SER A 125 -15.57 -27.54 -19.05
C SER A 125 -15.59 -29.06 -18.83
N LYS A 126 -16.24 -29.49 -17.76
CA LYS A 126 -16.37 -30.88 -17.32
C LYS A 126 -15.06 -31.57 -16.84
N SER A 127 -14.08 -30.80 -16.38
CA SER A 127 -12.83 -31.33 -15.89
C SER A 127 -12.55 -30.88 -14.47
N ASP A 128 -12.51 -31.83 -13.55
CA ASP A 128 -12.19 -31.58 -12.16
C ASP A 128 -10.66 -31.60 -11.94
N GLY A 129 -10.17 -30.88 -10.93
CA GLY A 129 -8.78 -30.93 -10.52
C GLY A 129 -7.77 -30.28 -11.48
N VAL A 130 -8.22 -29.48 -12.45
CA VAL A 130 -7.31 -28.83 -13.42
C VAL A 130 -6.35 -27.86 -12.72
N SER A 131 -5.07 -27.97 -13.05
CA SER A 131 -4.02 -27.10 -12.54
C SER A 131 -3.35 -26.32 -13.68
N ILE A 132 -3.39 -24.97 -13.61
CA ILE A 132 -2.79 -24.09 -14.60
C ILE A 132 -1.76 -23.21 -13.90
N THR A 133 -0.49 -23.32 -14.29
CA THR A 133 0.61 -22.45 -13.85
C THR A 133 1.09 -21.63 -15.04
N ASN A 134 0.87 -20.31 -14.99
CA ASN A 134 1.38 -19.36 -15.97
C ASN A 134 2.57 -18.61 -15.36
N ASN A 135 3.76 -19.00 -15.78
CA ASN A 135 5.03 -18.48 -15.26
C ASN A 135 5.30 -17.04 -15.73
N SER A 136 6.28 -16.40 -15.14
CA SER A 136 6.78 -15.10 -15.59
C SER A 136 7.17 -15.16 -17.07
N GLY A 137 6.68 -14.20 -17.86
CA GLY A 137 6.84 -14.18 -19.32
C GLY A 137 5.83 -15.04 -20.08
N GLY A 138 5.11 -15.95 -19.42
CA GLY A 138 4.05 -16.75 -20.04
C GLY A 138 2.83 -15.89 -20.38
N VAL A 139 2.21 -16.16 -21.53
CA VAL A 139 1.02 -15.48 -22.04
C VAL A 139 -0.09 -16.50 -22.32
N ILE A 140 -1.28 -16.25 -21.78
CA ILE A 140 -2.49 -17.00 -22.12
C ILE A 140 -3.53 -15.96 -22.57
N SER A 141 -3.95 -16.03 -23.83
CA SER A 141 -4.81 -14.99 -24.42
C SER A 141 -5.84 -15.56 -25.39
N SER A 142 -6.94 -14.83 -25.56
CA SER A 142 -7.93 -15.13 -26.57
C SER A 142 -8.74 -13.89 -26.98
N ASP A 143 -9.38 -13.97 -28.16
CA ASP A 143 -10.45 -13.10 -28.57
C ASP A 143 -11.79 -13.76 -28.21
N GLY A 144 -12.07 -13.85 -26.94
CA GLY A 144 -13.21 -14.51 -26.29
C GLY A 144 -12.91 -14.74 -24.81
N ASN A 145 -13.65 -15.63 -24.15
CA ASN A 145 -13.30 -16.03 -22.78
C ASN A 145 -12.01 -16.85 -22.81
N THR A 146 -10.97 -16.40 -22.09
CA THR A 146 -9.63 -16.97 -22.25
C THR A 146 -9.51 -18.33 -21.57
N ILE A 147 -9.86 -18.44 -20.29
CA ILE A 147 -9.98 -19.71 -19.57
C ILE A 147 -11.44 -19.87 -19.18
N LEU A 148 -12.09 -20.93 -19.69
CA LEU A 148 -13.52 -21.18 -19.51
C LEU A 148 -13.78 -22.53 -18.88
N GLY A 149 -14.41 -22.53 -17.70
CA GLY A 149 -15.21 -23.62 -17.14
C GLY A 149 -16.67 -23.33 -17.47
N ASP A 150 -17.31 -24.15 -18.31
CA ASP A 150 -18.69 -23.91 -18.78
C ASP A 150 -19.74 -24.40 -17.79
N ALA A 151 -20.90 -23.76 -17.81
CA ALA A 151 -22.02 -24.06 -16.95
C ALA A 151 -22.62 -25.45 -17.27
N GLY A 152 -22.39 -26.39 -16.40
CA GLY A 152 -23.17 -27.60 -16.50
C GLY A 152 -22.69 -28.81 -15.70
N THR A 153 -21.44 -29.18 -15.74
CA THR A 153 -20.93 -30.33 -15.02
C THR A 153 -19.41 -30.26 -14.87
N GLY A 154 -18.93 -29.65 -13.80
CA GLY A 154 -17.59 -29.86 -13.28
C GLY A 154 -16.45 -29.11 -13.98
N ALA A 155 -16.02 -28.01 -13.40
CA ALA A 155 -14.63 -27.57 -13.38
C ALA A 155 -14.24 -27.36 -11.92
N ASP A 156 -14.65 -28.33 -11.08
CA ASP A 156 -14.43 -28.29 -9.63
C ASP A 156 -12.95 -28.39 -9.30
N ASN A 157 -12.56 -27.75 -8.19
CA ASN A 157 -11.21 -27.78 -7.65
C ASN A 157 -10.11 -27.31 -8.61
N THR A 158 -10.46 -26.45 -9.56
CA THR A 158 -9.48 -25.86 -10.50
C THR A 158 -8.52 -24.93 -9.75
N THR A 159 -7.23 -25.08 -10.05
CA THR A 159 -6.16 -24.20 -9.50
C THR A 159 -5.49 -23.42 -10.61
N ILE A 160 -5.44 -22.09 -10.48
CA ILE A 160 -4.75 -21.20 -11.43
C ILE A 160 -3.73 -20.37 -10.67
N GLN A 161 -2.46 -20.47 -11.03
CA GLN A 161 -1.37 -19.64 -10.54
C GLN A 161 -0.83 -18.79 -11.68
N ASN A 162 -0.84 -17.47 -11.53
CA ASN A 162 -0.38 -16.55 -12.57
C ASN A 162 0.75 -15.65 -12.06
N THR A 163 1.86 -15.67 -12.79
CA THR A 163 2.96 -14.70 -12.66
C THR A 163 3.24 -14.03 -14.00
N GLY A 164 2.60 -14.49 -15.09
CA GLY A 164 2.63 -13.96 -16.44
C GLY A 164 1.39 -13.11 -16.77
N LYS A 165 0.87 -13.27 -17.99
CA LYS A 165 -0.32 -12.55 -18.46
C LYS A 165 -1.44 -13.51 -18.84
N ILE A 166 -2.66 -13.25 -18.36
CA ILE A 166 -3.89 -13.94 -18.78
C ILE A 166 -4.90 -12.87 -19.18
N PHE A 167 -5.33 -12.86 -20.46
CA PHE A 167 -6.21 -11.79 -20.88
C PHE A 167 -7.12 -12.13 -22.06
N SER A 168 -8.25 -11.44 -22.14
CA SER A 168 -9.17 -11.45 -23.27
C SER A 168 -9.07 -10.13 -24.04
N THR A 169 -8.97 -10.22 -25.38
CA THR A 169 -8.98 -9.07 -26.29
C THR A 169 -10.38 -8.77 -26.86
N GLU A 170 -11.37 -9.64 -26.60
CA GLU A 170 -12.76 -9.42 -27.02
C GLU A 170 -13.36 -8.16 -26.41
N SER A 171 -13.94 -7.31 -27.23
CA SER A 171 -14.59 -6.07 -26.79
C SER A 171 -16.06 -6.22 -26.37
N GLY A 172 -16.68 -7.36 -26.66
CA GLY A 172 -18.09 -7.68 -26.44
C GLY A 172 -18.39 -8.28 -25.06
N SER A 173 -19.40 -9.15 -25.05
CA SER A 173 -19.93 -9.76 -23.82
C SER A 173 -19.28 -11.07 -23.41
N GLU A 174 -18.50 -11.70 -24.28
CA GLU A 174 -17.72 -12.92 -23.97
C GLU A 174 -16.24 -12.60 -23.82
N SER A 175 -15.92 -11.62 -23.00
CA SER A 175 -14.59 -11.00 -22.89
C SER A 175 -13.88 -11.25 -21.56
N SER A 176 -14.23 -12.30 -20.85
CA SER A 176 -13.62 -12.60 -19.56
C SER A 176 -12.25 -13.28 -19.71
N ALA A 177 -11.29 -12.89 -18.90
CA ALA A 177 -10.01 -13.60 -18.84
C ALA A 177 -10.16 -14.98 -18.18
N ILE A 178 -10.96 -15.08 -17.11
CA ILE A 178 -11.24 -16.33 -16.42
C ILE A 178 -12.72 -16.42 -16.09
N VAL A 179 -13.37 -17.50 -16.49
CA VAL A 179 -14.75 -17.83 -16.14
C VAL A 179 -14.79 -19.19 -15.46
N VAL A 180 -15.32 -19.20 -14.26
CA VAL A 180 -15.74 -20.42 -13.55
C VAL A 180 -17.25 -20.40 -13.47
N ALA A 181 -17.88 -21.49 -13.83
CA ALA A 181 -19.35 -21.54 -13.89
C ALA A 181 -20.02 -21.35 -12.53
N ASP A 182 -21.30 -20.96 -12.56
CA ASP A 182 -22.08 -20.65 -11.34
C ASP A 182 -22.14 -21.84 -10.35
N ASN A 183 -22.05 -23.07 -10.84
CA ASN A 183 -22.14 -24.29 -10.03
C ASN A 183 -20.79 -24.93 -9.69
N ASP A 184 -19.69 -24.51 -10.33
CA ASP A 184 -18.38 -25.07 -10.08
C ASP A 184 -17.89 -24.64 -8.70
N THR A 185 -17.24 -25.56 -7.99
CA THR A 185 -16.84 -25.39 -6.61
C THR A 185 -15.33 -25.49 -6.42
N GLY A 186 -14.81 -24.83 -5.38
CA GLY A 186 -13.43 -25.03 -4.92
C GLY A 186 -12.33 -24.45 -5.80
N THR A 187 -12.66 -23.60 -6.77
CA THR A 187 -11.62 -22.98 -7.61
C THR A 187 -10.72 -22.06 -6.80
N THR A 188 -9.41 -22.19 -7.01
CA THR A 188 -8.38 -21.35 -6.39
C THR A 188 -7.61 -20.60 -7.46
N ILE A 189 -7.64 -19.27 -7.43
CA ILE A 189 -6.88 -18.39 -8.31
C ILE A 189 -5.88 -17.59 -7.49
N THR A 190 -4.60 -17.66 -7.84
CA THR A 190 -3.54 -16.84 -7.25
C THR A 190 -2.86 -16.04 -8.33
N ASN A 191 -3.06 -14.72 -8.31
CA ASN A 191 -2.33 -13.77 -9.15
C ASN A 191 -1.17 -13.20 -8.34
N ASN A 192 0.02 -13.71 -8.59
CA ASN A 192 1.24 -13.36 -7.86
C ASN A 192 1.74 -11.95 -8.24
N ALA A 193 2.67 -11.42 -7.48
CA ALA A 193 3.35 -10.17 -7.81
C ALA A 193 3.98 -10.26 -9.21
N GLY A 194 3.72 -9.24 -10.05
CA GLY A 194 4.11 -9.21 -11.47
C GLY A 194 3.13 -9.89 -12.42
N GLY A 195 2.19 -10.70 -11.92
CA GLY A 195 1.12 -11.29 -12.72
C GLY A 195 0.07 -10.26 -13.15
N GLU A 196 -0.39 -10.35 -14.39
CA GLU A 196 -1.43 -9.49 -14.95
C GLU A 196 -2.62 -10.36 -15.43
N ILE A 197 -3.84 -10.02 -15.00
CA ILE A 197 -5.08 -10.61 -15.51
C ILE A 197 -5.98 -9.46 -15.95
N TYR A 198 -6.37 -9.43 -17.23
CA TYR A 198 -7.21 -8.33 -17.70
C TYR A 198 -8.15 -8.71 -18.84
N SER A 199 -9.16 -7.87 -19.09
CA SER A 199 -10.07 -7.97 -20.22
C SER A 199 -10.33 -6.60 -20.85
N GLU A 200 -10.61 -6.60 -22.16
CA GLU A 200 -10.88 -5.38 -22.94
C GLU A 200 -12.38 -5.11 -23.12
N GLY A 201 -13.24 -6.03 -22.71
CA GLY A 201 -14.66 -5.96 -23.01
C GLY A 201 -15.56 -5.66 -21.83
N SER A 202 -16.87 -5.82 -22.04
CA SER A 202 -17.93 -5.46 -21.09
C SER A 202 -18.22 -6.53 -20.03
N SER A 203 -17.68 -7.74 -20.19
CA SER A 203 -17.80 -8.79 -19.16
C SER A 203 -16.87 -8.55 -17.99
N SER A 204 -17.16 -9.20 -16.88
CA SER A 204 -16.24 -9.23 -15.73
C SER A 204 -14.95 -9.94 -16.12
N THR A 205 -13.79 -9.40 -15.71
CA THR A 205 -12.49 -9.99 -16.02
C THR A 205 -12.34 -11.38 -15.42
N ILE A 206 -12.78 -11.54 -14.17
CA ILE A 206 -12.83 -12.83 -13.46
C ILE A 206 -14.25 -13.09 -12.98
N ILE A 207 -14.77 -14.27 -13.26
CA ILE A 207 -16.06 -14.77 -12.76
C ILE A 207 -15.80 -16.02 -11.92
N LEU A 208 -16.30 -16.04 -10.67
CA LEU A 208 -16.13 -17.14 -9.71
C LEU A 208 -17.47 -17.81 -9.41
N GLY A 209 -17.45 -19.13 -9.36
CA GLY A 209 -18.57 -20.00 -8.96
C GLY A 209 -18.79 -20.05 -7.45
N VAL A 210 -18.94 -21.26 -6.89
CA VAL A 210 -19.21 -21.49 -5.46
C VAL A 210 -17.91 -21.82 -4.70
N SER A 211 -17.77 -21.37 -3.47
CA SER A 211 -16.65 -21.71 -2.56
C SER A 211 -15.27 -21.53 -3.18
N SER A 212 -15.12 -20.54 -4.03
CA SER A 212 -13.88 -20.23 -4.75
C SER A 212 -13.04 -19.21 -3.99
N THR A 213 -11.74 -19.28 -4.17
CA THR A 213 -10.77 -18.36 -3.55
C THR A 213 -9.96 -17.64 -4.63
N LEU A 214 -9.88 -16.32 -4.55
CA LEU A 214 -9.03 -15.47 -5.36
C LEU A 214 -8.06 -14.70 -4.46
N THR A 215 -6.76 -14.84 -4.71
CA THR A 215 -5.72 -14.02 -4.06
C THR A 215 -5.01 -13.19 -5.10
N ASN A 216 -4.93 -11.88 -4.90
CA ASN A 216 -4.28 -10.95 -5.81
C ASN A 216 -3.15 -10.16 -5.13
N SER A 217 -1.91 -10.42 -5.54
CA SER A 217 -0.72 -9.60 -5.27
C SER A 217 -0.19 -8.91 -6.54
N GLY A 218 -0.77 -9.18 -7.70
CA GLY A 218 -0.43 -8.63 -9.00
C GLY A 218 -1.43 -7.56 -9.45
N SER A 219 -1.80 -7.60 -10.72
CA SER A 219 -2.77 -6.67 -11.32
C SER A 219 -3.96 -7.40 -11.92
N ILE A 220 -5.18 -7.02 -11.54
CA ILE A 220 -6.44 -7.49 -12.15
C ILE A 220 -7.21 -6.26 -12.63
N LYS A 221 -7.48 -6.18 -13.95
CA LYS A 221 -8.07 -4.99 -14.57
C LYS A 221 -9.19 -5.33 -15.53
N ASN A 222 -10.19 -4.46 -15.60
CA ASN A 222 -11.04 -4.33 -16.76
C ASN A 222 -10.64 -3.06 -17.50
N ASN A 223 -10.09 -3.21 -18.72
CA ASN A 223 -9.58 -2.07 -19.49
C ASN A 223 -10.71 -1.32 -20.24
N LYS A 224 -11.92 -1.86 -20.26
CA LYS A 224 -13.09 -1.20 -20.86
C LYS A 224 -13.47 0.07 -20.11
N SER A 225 -13.66 -0.04 -18.80
CA SER A 225 -14.03 1.07 -17.91
C SER A 225 -13.85 0.66 -16.45
N VAL A 226 -13.55 1.64 -15.60
CA VAL A 226 -13.54 1.46 -14.14
C VAL A 226 -14.93 1.12 -13.59
N ASP A 227 -16.01 1.46 -14.31
CA ASP A 227 -17.39 1.13 -13.93
C ASP A 227 -17.80 -0.30 -14.30
N THR A 228 -16.96 -1.01 -15.06
CA THR A 228 -17.21 -2.41 -15.42
C THR A 228 -16.80 -3.32 -14.26
N ASN A 229 -17.56 -4.40 -14.05
CA ASN A 229 -17.16 -5.38 -13.05
C ASN A 229 -15.82 -6.02 -13.44
N VAL A 230 -14.86 -6.03 -12.52
CA VAL A 230 -13.58 -6.71 -12.71
C VAL A 230 -13.61 -8.10 -12.10
N ILE A 231 -14.21 -8.25 -10.91
CA ILE A 231 -14.38 -9.53 -10.23
C ILE A 231 -15.87 -9.70 -9.94
N GLN A 232 -16.46 -10.81 -10.40
CA GLN A 232 -17.86 -11.15 -10.15
C GLN A 232 -17.95 -12.49 -9.43
N LEU A 233 -18.58 -12.50 -8.26
CA LEU A 233 -18.89 -13.69 -7.46
C LEU A 233 -20.31 -14.10 -7.77
N LYS A 234 -20.48 -15.17 -8.53
CA LYS A 234 -21.81 -15.67 -8.94
C LYS A 234 -22.41 -16.67 -7.96
N GLY A 235 -21.56 -17.32 -7.13
CA GLY A 235 -21.96 -18.30 -6.11
C GLY A 235 -21.76 -17.80 -4.68
N ASN A 236 -22.04 -18.71 -3.75
CA ASN A 236 -21.89 -18.50 -2.31
C ASN A 236 -20.46 -18.83 -1.82
N ASN A 237 -20.12 -18.34 -0.62
CA ASN A 237 -18.92 -18.70 0.14
C ASN A 237 -17.59 -18.45 -0.59
N ASN A 238 -17.54 -17.44 -1.48
CA ASN A 238 -16.30 -17.07 -2.14
C ASN A 238 -15.46 -16.14 -1.26
N THR A 239 -14.14 -16.26 -1.39
CA THR A 239 -13.18 -15.39 -0.71
C THR A 239 -12.32 -14.68 -1.75
N VAL A 240 -12.29 -13.35 -1.69
CA VAL A 240 -11.36 -12.52 -2.47
C VAL A 240 -10.39 -11.88 -1.48
N THR A 241 -9.09 -12.13 -1.67
CA THR A 241 -8.02 -11.51 -0.86
C THR A 241 -7.18 -10.58 -1.72
N LEU A 242 -7.16 -9.30 -1.38
CA LEU A 242 -6.30 -8.28 -1.99
C LEU A 242 -5.07 -8.12 -1.09
N LYS A 243 -3.89 -8.42 -1.65
CA LYS A 243 -2.66 -8.58 -0.89
C LYS A 243 -1.50 -7.79 -1.50
N ASP A 244 -0.52 -7.40 -0.68
CA ASP A 244 0.77 -6.85 -1.09
C ASP A 244 0.65 -5.66 -2.09
N GLU A 245 -0.33 -4.77 -1.88
CA GLU A 245 -0.64 -3.64 -2.78
C GLU A 245 -1.07 -4.08 -4.21
N GLY A 246 -1.59 -5.30 -4.35
CA GLY A 246 -2.12 -5.79 -5.62
C GLY A 246 -3.19 -4.85 -6.20
N ILE A 247 -3.04 -4.53 -7.48
CA ILE A 247 -3.89 -3.57 -8.18
C ILE A 247 -5.18 -4.24 -8.63
N VAL A 248 -6.30 -3.54 -8.42
CA VAL A 248 -7.61 -3.90 -8.97
C VAL A 248 -8.18 -2.66 -9.66
N VAL A 249 -8.68 -2.82 -10.90
CA VAL A 249 -9.34 -1.74 -11.66
C VAL A 249 -10.69 -2.23 -12.17
N GLY A 250 -11.77 -1.63 -11.67
CA GLY A 250 -13.15 -2.02 -11.91
C GLY A 250 -13.85 -2.54 -10.66
N MET A 251 -15.18 -2.65 -10.72
CA MET A 251 -16.03 -2.97 -9.58
C MET A 251 -15.90 -4.44 -9.14
N ILE A 252 -15.85 -4.69 -7.83
CA ILE A 252 -15.97 -6.02 -7.23
C ILE A 252 -17.43 -6.27 -6.90
N LYS A 253 -18.05 -7.30 -7.49
CA LYS A 253 -19.49 -7.53 -7.40
C LYS A 253 -19.84 -8.94 -6.90
N ALA A 254 -20.68 -9.02 -5.89
CA ALA A 254 -21.39 -10.24 -5.54
C ALA A 254 -22.78 -10.25 -6.20
N LYS A 255 -23.18 -11.38 -6.79
CA LYS A 255 -24.52 -11.56 -7.40
C LYS A 255 -25.59 -11.43 -6.30
N SER A 256 -26.71 -10.79 -6.64
CA SER A 256 -27.83 -10.66 -5.72
C SER A 256 -28.33 -12.04 -5.24
N GLY A 257 -28.57 -12.17 -3.93
CA GLY A 257 -29.02 -13.40 -3.29
C GLY A 257 -27.90 -14.38 -2.91
N THR A 258 -26.63 -14.07 -3.21
CA THR A 258 -25.50 -14.89 -2.71
C THR A 258 -25.15 -14.53 -1.26
N THR A 259 -24.65 -15.50 -0.51
CA THR A 259 -24.29 -15.39 0.91
C THR A 259 -22.89 -15.93 1.18
N GLY A 260 -22.29 -15.54 2.32
CA GLY A 260 -20.99 -16.04 2.76
C GLY A 260 -19.79 -15.56 1.96
N ASN A 261 -19.97 -14.58 1.06
CA ASN A 261 -18.86 -14.02 0.30
C ASN A 261 -18.03 -13.07 1.19
N THR A 262 -16.71 -13.18 1.14
CA THR A 262 -15.78 -12.42 1.97
C THR A 262 -14.77 -11.68 1.10
N LEU A 263 -14.55 -10.39 1.40
CA LEU A 263 -13.47 -9.58 0.86
C LEU A 263 -12.44 -9.36 1.97
N LYS A 264 -11.23 -9.87 1.79
CA LYS A 264 -10.11 -9.75 2.72
C LYS A 264 -9.07 -8.78 2.18
N ILE A 265 -8.60 -7.88 3.03
CA ILE A 265 -7.57 -6.91 2.70
C ILE A 265 -6.30 -7.23 3.50
N ASN A 266 -5.16 -7.28 2.82
CA ASN A 266 -3.83 -7.53 3.39
C ASN A 266 -2.79 -6.68 2.64
N HIS A 267 -2.91 -5.35 2.74
CA HIS A 267 -2.02 -4.39 2.09
C HIS A 267 -0.92 -3.86 3.00
N GLY A 268 -0.96 -4.23 4.26
CA GLY A 268 -0.06 -3.77 5.32
C GLY A 268 -0.73 -2.81 6.30
N VAL A 269 -0.11 -2.73 7.48
CA VAL A 269 -0.59 -1.86 8.57
C VAL A 269 -0.52 -0.40 8.14
N GLY A 270 -1.60 0.35 8.38
CA GLY A 270 -1.70 1.78 8.11
C GLY A 270 -1.90 2.14 6.63
N ARG A 271 -2.14 1.18 5.74
CA ARG A 271 -2.38 1.44 4.32
C ARG A 271 -3.79 1.97 4.09
N SER A 272 -3.90 3.10 3.39
CA SER A 272 -5.19 3.65 2.97
C SER A 272 -5.69 2.95 1.70
N TYR A 273 -6.98 2.58 1.69
CA TYR A 273 -7.62 1.99 0.52
C TYR A 273 -9.12 2.32 0.48
N TYR A 274 -9.68 2.30 -0.72
CA TYR A 274 -11.12 2.37 -0.96
C TYR A 274 -11.48 1.55 -2.20
N TYR A 275 -12.29 0.51 -2.02
CA TYR A 275 -12.77 -0.34 -3.10
C TYR A 275 -14.27 -0.18 -3.29
N ASP A 276 -14.69 0.20 -4.49
CA ASP A 276 -16.08 0.18 -4.88
C ASP A 276 -16.55 -1.27 -5.01
N THR A 277 -17.62 -1.61 -4.30
CA THR A 277 -18.17 -2.95 -4.21
C THR A 277 -19.69 -2.94 -4.36
N SER A 278 -20.25 -4.00 -4.94
CA SER A 278 -21.69 -4.17 -5.10
C SER A 278 -22.13 -5.55 -4.64
N GLY A 279 -23.24 -5.63 -3.93
CA GLY A 279 -23.76 -6.86 -3.32
C GLY A 279 -23.32 -7.00 -1.86
N THR A 280 -23.47 -8.22 -1.29
CA THR A 280 -23.21 -8.48 0.12
C THR A 280 -21.87 -9.18 0.33
N PHE A 281 -21.01 -8.57 1.14
CA PHE A 281 -19.71 -9.09 1.55
C PHE A 281 -19.52 -9.02 3.06
N THR A 282 -18.78 -9.98 3.61
CA THR A 282 -18.09 -9.80 4.88
C THR A 282 -16.74 -9.15 4.58
N LEU A 283 -16.44 -8.04 5.25
CA LEU A 283 -15.18 -7.30 5.07
C LEU A 283 -14.25 -7.60 6.22
N GLU A 284 -13.02 -8.01 5.91
CA GLU A 284 -11.96 -8.30 6.89
C GLU A 284 -10.67 -7.59 6.47
N ASP A 285 -10.07 -6.84 7.37
CA ASP A 285 -8.69 -6.37 7.22
C ASP A 285 -7.78 -7.27 8.04
N LEU A 286 -6.84 -7.96 7.37
CA LEU A 286 -5.95 -8.94 8.00
C LEU A 286 -4.75 -8.29 8.70
N ASP A 287 -4.51 -7.00 8.42
CA ASP A 287 -3.46 -6.20 9.05
C ASP A 287 -3.95 -5.48 10.31
N GLY A 288 -5.25 -5.57 10.59
CA GLY A 288 -5.89 -4.93 11.74
C GLY A 288 -6.23 -3.45 11.53
N ASN A 289 -6.17 -2.93 10.28
CA ASN A 289 -6.66 -1.59 10.00
C ASN A 289 -8.17 -1.54 10.22
N GLN A 290 -8.66 -0.38 10.65
CA GLN A 290 -10.08 -0.17 10.83
C GLN A 290 -10.80 -0.14 9.48
N VAL A 291 -11.67 -1.11 9.24
CA VAL A 291 -12.52 -1.14 8.04
C VAL A 291 -13.79 -0.35 8.29
N VAL A 292 -14.09 0.54 7.38
CA VAL A 292 -15.29 1.34 7.40
C VAL A 292 -16.50 0.46 7.06
N LYS A 293 -17.42 0.33 8.01
CA LYS A 293 -18.59 -0.54 7.91
C LYS A 293 -19.52 -0.07 6.79
N GLY A 294 -19.81 -0.97 5.82
CA GLY A 294 -20.64 -0.65 4.64
C GLY A 294 -19.86 -0.12 3.44
N SER A 295 -18.55 0.01 3.55
CA SER A 295 -17.63 0.39 2.47
C SER A 295 -16.36 -0.45 2.60
N ALA A 296 -15.79 -0.90 1.48
CA ALA A 296 -14.48 -1.57 1.48
C ALA A 296 -13.37 -0.52 1.52
N GLY A 297 -13.31 0.24 2.61
CA GLY A 297 -12.39 1.35 2.75
C GLY A 297 -11.73 1.39 4.12
N SER A 298 -10.51 1.90 4.17
CA SER A 298 -9.77 2.25 5.36
C SER A 298 -8.98 3.52 5.12
N VAL A 299 -8.88 4.35 6.14
CA VAL A 299 -7.90 5.43 6.17
C VAL A 299 -6.75 4.97 7.06
N GLY A 300 -5.51 5.01 6.56
CA GLY A 300 -4.36 4.68 7.39
C GLY A 300 -4.31 5.60 8.62
N GLN A 301 -3.89 5.05 9.76
CA GLN A 301 -3.88 5.75 11.06
C GLN A 301 -3.04 7.06 11.10
N GLY A 302 -2.33 7.37 10.01
CA GLY A 302 -1.44 8.52 9.89
C GLY A 302 -2.04 9.90 10.14
N GLY A 303 -3.36 10.03 10.18
CA GLY A 303 -4.03 11.32 10.36
C GLY A 303 -4.08 11.78 11.81
N SER A 304 -4.43 10.91 12.75
CA SER A 304 -4.75 11.33 14.13
C SER A 304 -3.55 11.40 15.07
N GLU A 305 -2.59 10.49 14.95
CA GLU A 305 -1.39 10.45 15.80
C GLU A 305 -0.44 11.60 15.54
N ILE A 306 -0.41 12.11 14.29
CA ILE A 306 0.44 13.21 13.84
C ILE A 306 0.34 14.45 14.73
N LEU A 307 -0.88 14.81 15.11
CA LEU A 307 -1.12 16.08 15.79
C LEU A 307 -0.52 16.07 17.20
N ASP A 308 -0.66 14.96 17.92
CA ASP A 308 -0.04 14.80 19.24
C ASP A 308 1.50 14.71 19.14
N GLU A 309 2.02 13.96 18.19
CA GLU A 309 3.46 13.85 17.95
C GLU A 309 4.10 15.21 17.64
N LEU A 310 3.48 16.00 16.77
CA LEU A 310 3.98 17.32 16.43
C LEU A 310 3.95 18.28 17.62
N LEU A 311 2.88 18.24 18.41
CA LEU A 311 2.74 19.07 19.61
C LEU A 311 3.77 18.66 20.68
N GLY A 312 3.93 17.35 20.94
CA GLY A 312 4.90 16.83 21.89
C GLY A 312 6.35 17.16 21.50
N THR A 313 6.72 16.94 20.25
CA THR A 313 8.02 17.28 19.70
C THR A 313 8.32 18.78 19.79
N LYS A 314 7.34 19.63 19.46
CA LYS A 314 7.47 21.08 19.55
C LYS A 314 7.69 21.52 21.00
N SER A 315 6.92 20.98 21.94
CA SER A 315 7.05 21.27 23.37
C SER A 315 8.44 20.91 23.91
N LEU A 316 8.98 19.77 23.52
CA LEU A 316 10.34 19.33 23.88
C LEU A 316 11.40 20.26 23.29
N ASN A 317 11.31 20.58 22.00
CA ASN A 317 12.28 21.45 21.32
C ASN A 317 12.32 22.86 21.95
N ILE A 318 11.18 23.41 22.32
CA ILE A 318 11.11 24.72 23.00
C ILE A 318 11.83 24.66 24.35
N ARG A 319 11.60 23.62 25.16
CA ARG A 319 12.30 23.46 26.46
C ARG A 319 13.81 23.34 26.27
N GLN A 320 14.27 22.56 25.28
CA GLN A 320 15.69 22.45 24.94
C GLN A 320 16.28 23.81 24.52
N SER A 321 15.57 24.59 23.70
CA SER A 321 16.02 25.91 23.29
C SER A 321 16.06 26.91 24.45
N LEU A 322 15.05 26.88 25.35
CA LEU A 322 15.04 27.73 26.56
C LEU A 322 16.18 27.38 27.52
N SER A 323 16.50 26.09 27.71
CA SER A 323 17.64 25.68 28.52
C SER A 323 18.96 26.22 27.94
N LYS A 324 19.18 26.10 26.64
CA LYS A 324 20.36 26.65 25.94
C LYS A 324 20.45 28.16 26.03
N TYR A 325 19.30 28.86 25.91
CA TYR A 325 19.22 30.31 26.05
C TYR A 325 19.61 30.76 27.46
N LYS A 326 19.08 30.12 28.50
CA LYS A 326 19.41 30.38 29.89
C LYS A 326 20.91 30.20 30.15
N ASN A 327 21.46 29.09 29.70
CA ASN A 327 22.90 28.78 29.85
C ASN A 327 23.82 29.83 29.21
N ALA A 328 23.28 30.56 28.22
CA ALA A 328 23.98 31.68 27.59
C ALA A 328 24.01 32.96 28.43
N GLU A 329 23.08 33.10 29.38
CA GLU A 329 22.79 34.35 30.06
C GLU A 329 23.50 34.52 31.41
N GLU A 330 23.86 33.41 32.09
CA GLU A 330 24.51 33.46 33.41
C GLU A 330 25.81 34.26 33.42
N ASP A 331 26.42 34.50 32.25
CA ASP A 331 27.70 35.23 32.14
C ASP A 331 27.54 36.73 31.89
N LEU A 332 26.33 37.29 31.79
CA LEU A 332 26.16 38.66 31.26
C LEU A 332 25.07 39.47 31.98
N LYS A 333 25.40 40.72 32.35
CA LYS A 333 24.53 41.66 33.06
C LYS A 333 23.69 42.59 32.12
N GLU A 334 23.75 42.41 30.80
CA GLU A 334 23.17 43.35 29.81
C GLU A 334 22.18 42.68 28.87
N SER A 335 21.30 43.49 28.24
CA SER A 335 20.30 43.05 27.27
C SER A 335 20.94 42.34 26.06
N GLN A 336 20.51 41.15 25.75
CA GLN A 336 21.15 40.30 24.74
C GLN A 336 20.12 39.66 23.84
N SER A 337 20.32 39.75 22.52
CA SER A 337 19.55 38.99 21.55
C SER A 337 20.21 37.66 21.28
N TRP A 338 19.40 36.61 21.15
CA TRP A 338 19.86 35.27 20.87
C TRP A 338 19.11 34.69 19.67
N GLY A 339 19.86 34.01 18.80
CA GLY A 339 19.32 33.29 17.66
C GLY A 339 19.86 31.88 17.58
N GLU A 340 19.01 30.94 17.27
CA GLU A 340 19.35 29.52 17.11
C GLU A 340 18.77 28.99 15.78
N ILE A 341 19.58 28.22 15.07
CA ILE A 341 19.16 27.37 13.97
C ILE A 341 19.30 25.94 14.43
N ASN A 342 18.21 25.20 14.37
CA ASN A 342 18.13 23.79 14.75
C ASN A 342 17.76 22.95 13.52
N LEU A 343 18.59 21.97 13.22
CA LEU A 343 18.33 20.93 12.22
C LEU A 343 18.13 19.61 12.97
N SER A 344 16.93 19.04 12.89
CA SER A 344 16.59 17.83 13.63
C SER A 344 15.99 16.76 12.72
N THR A 345 16.24 15.51 13.08
CA THR A 345 15.58 14.36 12.49
C THR A 345 14.92 13.55 13.60
N PHE A 346 13.68 13.15 13.39
CA PHE A 346 12.94 12.29 14.29
C PHE A 346 12.55 11.02 13.57
N LYS A 347 12.59 9.92 14.30
CA LYS A 347 12.17 8.61 13.80
C LYS A 347 11.43 7.87 14.90
N ARG A 348 10.24 7.38 14.59
CA ARG A 348 9.53 6.38 15.39
C ARG A 348 9.44 5.09 14.61
N LYS A 349 9.75 3.97 15.24
CA LYS A 349 9.53 2.66 14.62
C LYS A 349 8.06 2.31 14.66
N GLN A 350 7.60 1.66 13.60
CA GLN A 350 6.26 1.11 13.56
C GLN A 350 6.13 -0.05 14.54
N ASN A 351 5.05 -0.07 15.31
CA ASN A 351 4.70 -1.17 16.19
C ASN A 351 3.40 -1.83 15.70
N ASN A 352 3.53 -2.97 15.02
CA ASN A 352 2.39 -3.69 14.46
C ASN A 352 1.41 -4.22 15.52
N GLN A 353 1.86 -4.46 16.75
CA GLN A 353 0.98 -4.94 17.84
C GLN A 353 0.06 -3.83 18.37
N LYS A 354 0.47 -2.58 18.25
CA LYS A 354 -0.27 -1.41 18.72
C LYS A 354 -0.86 -0.58 17.58
N LEU A 355 -0.72 -1.02 16.32
CA LEU A 355 -1.07 -0.24 15.13
C LEU A 355 -0.45 1.16 15.11
N SER A 356 0.57 1.40 15.94
CA SER A 356 1.24 2.69 15.99
C SER A 356 2.06 2.90 14.73
N LEU A 357 1.89 4.06 14.13
CA LEU A 357 2.60 4.42 12.91
C LEU A 357 4.05 4.75 13.19
N GLY A 358 4.92 4.13 12.40
CA GLY A 358 6.27 4.62 12.24
C GLY A 358 6.28 5.92 11.45
N PHE A 359 7.16 6.84 11.79
CA PHE A 359 7.40 8.03 10.98
C PHE A 359 8.89 8.39 10.92
N ASN A 360 9.25 9.12 9.88
CA ASN A 360 10.53 9.82 9.79
C ASN A 360 10.23 11.28 9.53
N SER A 361 10.93 12.19 10.22
CA SER A 361 10.85 13.61 9.93
C SER A 361 12.22 14.25 9.81
N ALA A 362 12.25 15.34 9.06
CA ALA A 362 13.37 16.27 9.02
C ALA A 362 12.81 17.68 9.22
N ASP A 363 13.31 18.37 10.21
CA ASP A 363 12.82 19.68 10.63
C ASP A 363 13.96 20.70 10.69
N LEU A 364 13.69 21.90 10.17
CA LEU A 364 14.49 23.10 10.38
C LEU A 364 13.71 24.05 11.27
N THR A 365 14.29 24.51 12.36
CA THR A 365 13.67 25.51 13.23
C THR A 365 14.64 26.67 13.44
N ILE A 366 14.14 27.90 13.39
CA ILE A 366 14.85 29.11 13.72
C ILE A 366 14.16 29.73 14.92
N ASN A 367 14.87 29.85 16.04
CA ASN A 367 14.39 30.49 17.25
C ASN A 367 15.12 31.83 17.46
N LEU A 368 14.38 32.87 17.73
CA LEU A 368 14.89 34.18 18.09
C LEU A 368 14.34 34.56 19.47
N MET A 369 15.20 35.03 20.35
CA MET A 369 14.81 35.56 21.65
C MET A 369 15.34 36.97 21.83
N TYR A 370 14.46 37.82 22.29
CA TYR A 370 14.78 39.23 22.56
C TYR A 370 14.43 39.52 24.03
N PRO A 371 15.44 39.83 24.86
CA PRO A 371 15.23 40.07 26.29
C PRO A 371 14.58 41.44 26.54
N ASP A 372 13.62 41.48 27.47
CA ASP A 372 12.97 42.67 27.95
C ASP A 372 12.67 42.56 29.46
N HIS A 373 13.64 42.92 30.33
CA HIS A 373 13.49 43.05 31.78
C HIS A 373 12.83 41.83 32.47
N GLY A 374 13.24 40.62 32.14
CA GLY A 374 12.70 39.37 32.71
C GLY A 374 11.41 38.87 32.07
N LYS A 375 11.01 39.49 30.97
CA LYS A 375 9.93 39.07 30.08
C LYS A 375 10.47 39.01 28.65
N ASP A 376 11.10 37.91 28.30
CA ASP A 376 11.78 37.77 27.03
C ASP A 376 10.79 37.36 25.94
N PHE A 377 10.83 38.05 24.80
CA PHE A 377 10.04 37.72 23.65
C PHE A 377 10.65 36.55 22.88
N ILE A 378 9.80 35.60 22.46
CA ILE A 378 10.20 34.43 21.66
C ILE A 378 9.50 34.49 20.30
N LEU A 379 10.27 34.27 19.23
CA LEU A 379 9.77 34.00 17.89
C LEU A 379 10.40 32.69 17.39
N SER A 380 9.57 31.76 16.96
CA SER A 380 10.01 30.45 16.43
C SER A 380 9.40 30.21 15.06
N LEU A 381 10.25 30.07 14.07
CA LEU A 381 9.87 29.69 12.70
C LEU A 381 10.29 28.24 12.46
N GLY A 382 9.45 27.46 11.80
CA GLY A 382 9.76 26.07 11.51
C GLY A 382 9.34 25.65 10.12
N ASN A 383 10.11 24.74 9.56
CA ASN A 383 9.79 24.01 8.34
C ASN A 383 10.10 22.55 8.58
N GLY A 384 9.17 21.66 8.32
CA GLY A 384 9.34 20.24 8.52
C GLY A 384 8.64 19.39 7.48
N ASN A 385 9.22 18.23 7.21
CA ASN A 385 8.64 17.19 6.37
C ASN A 385 8.55 15.91 7.21
N GLN A 386 7.36 15.35 7.35
CA GLN A 386 7.08 14.11 8.04
C GLN A 386 6.55 13.06 7.06
N LYS A 387 7.15 11.88 7.05
CA LYS A 387 6.67 10.70 6.31
C LYS A 387 6.25 9.64 7.33
N PHE A 388 4.95 9.36 7.40
CA PHE A 388 4.38 8.46 8.41
C PHE A 388 4.34 7.01 7.96
N THR A 389 3.88 6.77 6.74
CA THR A 389 3.87 5.47 6.09
C THR A 389 4.30 5.65 4.64
N LYS A 390 4.33 4.60 3.85
CA LYS A 390 4.58 4.71 2.41
C LYS A 390 3.55 5.58 1.69
N ASP A 391 2.35 5.72 2.26
CA ASP A 391 1.20 6.34 1.63
C ASP A 391 0.81 7.72 2.18
N TYR A 392 1.45 8.19 3.28
CA TYR A 392 1.10 9.46 3.89
C TYR A 392 2.31 10.29 4.29
N ALA A 393 2.32 11.54 3.87
CA ALA A 393 3.35 12.52 4.21
C ALA A 393 2.72 13.88 4.51
N VAL A 394 3.39 14.68 5.36
CA VAL A 394 2.97 16.05 5.70
C VAL A 394 4.15 16.99 5.62
N ASN A 395 4.00 18.05 4.85
CA ASN A 395 4.87 19.21 4.87
C ASN A 395 4.27 20.26 5.81
N ARG A 396 5.10 20.88 6.63
CA ARG A 396 4.67 21.84 7.65
C ARG A 396 5.50 23.09 7.64
N HIS A 397 4.82 24.25 7.66
CA HIS A 397 5.40 25.55 7.97
C HIS A 397 4.79 26.05 9.28
N SER A 398 5.61 26.45 10.24
CA SER A 398 5.13 26.87 11.57
C SER A 398 5.65 28.26 11.96
N LEU A 399 4.78 29.01 12.58
CA LEU A 399 5.10 30.28 13.21
C LEU A 399 4.55 30.28 14.65
N HIS A 400 5.43 30.38 15.62
CA HIS A 400 5.06 30.51 17.03
C HIS A 400 5.68 31.76 17.62
N THR A 401 4.94 32.42 18.49
CA THR A 401 5.41 33.59 19.21
C THR A 401 4.91 33.55 20.65
N GLY A 402 5.65 34.19 21.53
CA GLY A 402 5.27 34.21 22.95
C GLY A 402 6.31 34.85 23.84
N PHE A 403 6.26 34.47 25.09
CA PHE A 403 7.10 35.07 26.13
C PHE A 403 7.68 34.01 27.04
N PHE A 404 8.89 34.24 27.49
CA PHE A 404 9.56 33.55 28.57
C PHE A 404 9.73 34.50 29.76
N PHE A 405 9.30 34.09 30.93
CA PHE A 405 9.30 34.88 32.17
C PHE A 405 10.26 34.23 33.17
N ARG A 406 11.09 35.06 33.81
CA ARG A 406 12.00 34.65 34.88
C ARG A 406 11.64 35.45 36.14
N ASN A 407 11.49 34.76 37.29
CA ASN A 407 11.18 35.35 38.58
C ASN A 407 10.06 36.40 38.51
N HIS A 408 9.03 36.17 37.68
CA HIS A 408 7.92 37.13 37.50
C HIS A 408 7.07 37.23 38.76
N PRO A 409 6.72 38.43 39.25
CA PRO A 409 6.06 38.65 40.58
C PRO A 409 4.77 37.85 40.81
N ILE A 410 4.05 37.51 39.72
CA ILE A 410 2.81 36.73 39.80
C ILE A 410 3.06 35.25 39.54
N LEU A 411 3.91 34.95 38.55
CA LEU A 411 4.15 33.58 38.06
C LEU A 411 5.15 32.79 38.91
N ASN A 412 6.00 33.46 39.71
CA ASN A 412 6.92 32.82 40.63
C ASN A 412 6.25 31.93 41.71
N LYS A 413 4.93 32.10 41.90
CA LYS A 413 4.14 31.18 42.74
C LYS A 413 3.98 29.79 42.13
N PHE A 414 4.15 29.67 40.82
CA PHE A 414 4.04 28.43 40.06
C PHE A 414 5.41 27.85 39.62
N GLY A 415 6.47 28.66 39.67
CA GLY A 415 7.83 28.30 39.32
C GLY A 415 8.73 29.51 39.10
N ASP A 416 10.04 29.31 39.13
CA ASP A 416 11.04 30.37 38.92
C ASP A 416 11.06 30.82 37.46
N GLU A 417 10.74 29.91 36.54
CA GLU A 417 10.66 30.15 35.11
C GLU A 417 9.28 29.74 34.59
N SER A 418 8.74 30.52 33.67
CA SER A 418 7.48 30.20 32.99
C SER A 418 7.53 30.68 31.55
N PHE A 419 6.85 29.99 30.65
CA PHE A 419 6.72 30.40 29.26
C PHE A 419 5.33 30.16 28.73
N ILE A 420 4.96 30.95 27.75
CA ILE A 420 3.73 30.81 26.98
C ILE A 420 4.02 31.10 25.51
N LEU A 421 3.67 30.16 24.62
CA LEU A 421 3.77 30.31 23.18
C LEU A 421 2.44 29.96 22.53
N GLY A 422 1.99 30.83 21.64
CA GLY A 422 0.90 30.55 20.70
C GLY A 422 1.42 30.52 19.29
N GLY A 423 0.81 29.73 18.43
CA GLY A 423 1.27 29.67 17.05
C GLY A 423 0.32 28.95 16.11
N VAL A 424 0.70 29.00 14.85
CA VAL A 424 -0.01 28.36 13.74
C VAL A 424 0.95 27.47 12.95
N ASN A 425 0.45 26.32 12.54
CA ASN A 425 1.12 25.46 11.58
C ASN A 425 0.25 25.36 10.33
N LEU A 426 0.82 25.72 9.18
CA LEU A 426 0.24 25.47 7.87
C LEU A 426 0.78 24.13 7.36
N LYS A 427 -0.10 23.23 7.00
CA LYS A 427 0.23 21.85 6.64
C LYS A 427 -0.29 21.53 5.26
N THR A 428 0.50 20.81 4.48
CA THR A 428 0.11 20.16 3.24
C THR A 428 0.32 18.67 3.40
N SER A 429 -0.75 17.90 3.34
CA SER A 429 -0.67 16.42 3.36
C SER A 429 -0.73 15.85 1.96
N GLU A 430 -0.05 14.74 1.76
CA GLU A 430 -0.12 13.89 0.57
C GLU A 430 -0.43 12.47 1.01
N ARG A 431 -1.45 11.84 0.37
CA ARG A 431 -1.85 10.47 0.64
C ARG A 431 -2.02 9.70 -0.66
N GLU A 432 -1.47 8.49 -0.75
CA GLU A 432 -1.76 7.54 -1.81
C GLU A 432 -2.79 6.51 -1.32
N ILE A 433 -3.89 6.37 -2.05
CA ILE A 433 -4.97 5.43 -1.75
C ILE A 433 -4.94 4.31 -2.80
N LEU A 434 -5.01 3.06 -2.38
CA LEU A 434 -5.30 1.93 -3.27
C LEU A 434 -6.80 1.92 -3.57
N THR A 435 -7.17 1.90 -4.84
CA THR A 435 -8.58 1.97 -5.24
C THR A 435 -8.82 1.29 -6.58
N ASN A 436 -10.01 0.75 -6.78
CA ASN A 436 -10.44 0.19 -8.05
C ASN A 436 -11.19 1.18 -8.94
N THR A 437 -11.33 2.43 -8.51
CA THR A 437 -12.11 3.48 -9.22
C THR A 437 -11.26 4.33 -10.16
N THR A 438 -9.97 4.06 -10.28
CA THR A 438 -9.05 4.72 -11.21
C THR A 438 -8.37 3.71 -12.12
N SER A 439 -7.99 4.11 -13.31
CA SER A 439 -7.31 3.22 -14.28
C SER A 439 -5.91 2.76 -13.83
N SER A 440 -5.29 3.48 -12.90
CA SER A 440 -4.01 3.09 -12.29
C SER A 440 -4.16 2.12 -11.11
N GLY A 441 -5.37 1.98 -10.54
CA GLY A 441 -5.58 1.28 -9.27
C GLY A 441 -5.09 2.04 -8.04
N LYS A 442 -4.65 3.29 -8.21
CA LYS A 442 -4.12 4.16 -7.17
C LYS A 442 -4.61 5.59 -7.38
N LEU A 443 -4.75 6.33 -6.30
CA LEU A 443 -5.09 7.74 -6.30
C LEU A 443 -4.21 8.48 -5.31
N SER A 444 -3.54 9.55 -5.77
CA SER A 444 -2.86 10.50 -4.90
C SER A 444 -3.78 11.67 -4.60
N ILE A 445 -3.96 11.98 -3.32
CA ILE A 445 -4.73 13.12 -2.86
C ILE A 445 -3.85 14.03 -2.02
N THR A 446 -4.11 15.32 -2.14
CA THR A 446 -3.44 16.35 -1.35
C THR A 446 -4.47 17.20 -0.61
N ASP A 447 -4.13 17.66 0.57
CA ASP A 447 -4.94 18.58 1.35
C ASP A 447 -4.09 19.65 2.01
N ASN A 448 -4.69 20.83 2.23
CA ASN A 448 -4.09 21.91 2.98
C ASN A 448 -4.95 22.18 4.20
N PHE A 449 -4.36 22.11 5.36
CA PHE A 449 -5.04 22.41 6.62
C PHE A 449 -4.13 23.11 7.62
N GLU A 450 -4.74 23.73 8.60
CA GLU A 450 -4.05 24.51 9.62
C GLU A 450 -4.26 23.94 11.01
N THR A 451 -3.30 24.20 11.90
CA THR A 451 -3.39 23.81 13.31
C THR A 451 -2.93 24.98 14.16
N PHE A 452 -3.67 25.27 15.21
CA PHE A 452 -3.36 26.32 16.17
C PHE A 452 -2.85 25.69 17.47
N ASP A 453 -1.68 26.13 17.92
CA ASP A 453 -1.03 25.59 19.11
C ASP A 453 -0.97 26.63 20.22
N LEU A 454 -1.11 26.16 21.46
CA LEU A 454 -0.80 26.92 22.68
C LEU A 454 0.04 26.02 23.58
N ILE A 455 1.25 26.48 23.94
CA ILE A 455 2.17 25.74 24.79
C ILE A 455 2.50 26.60 26.00
N ILE A 456 2.22 26.09 27.20
CA ILE A 456 2.48 26.76 28.47
C ILE A 456 3.36 25.86 29.31
N GLY A 457 4.42 26.42 29.89
CA GLY A 457 5.29 25.66 30.76
C GLY A 457 5.76 26.45 31.96
N THR A 458 6.14 25.72 33.01
CA THR A 458 6.73 26.27 34.23
C THR A 458 7.83 25.33 34.73
N LYS A 459 8.80 25.91 35.44
CA LYS A 459 9.92 25.16 36.00
C LYS A 459 10.34 25.77 37.35
N ILE A 460 10.63 24.91 38.29
CA ILE A 460 11.23 25.24 39.58
C ILE A 460 12.69 24.85 39.51
N ASN A 461 13.57 25.82 39.65
CA ASN A 461 15.02 25.59 39.69
C ASN A 461 15.42 25.12 41.11
N ASN A 462 16.32 24.17 41.15
CA ASN A 462 16.85 23.67 42.42
C ASN A 462 18.37 23.89 42.49
N ASP A 463 18.79 24.68 43.45
CA ASP A 463 20.21 25.01 43.65
C ASP A 463 20.99 23.90 44.39
N PHE A 464 20.34 22.80 44.73
CA PHE A 464 20.94 21.66 45.42
C PHE A 464 20.93 20.39 44.57
N ILE A 465 21.52 19.33 45.05
CA ILE A 465 21.77 18.00 44.45
C ILE A 465 20.56 17.37 43.70
N ILE A 466 19.36 17.96 43.75
CA ILE A 466 18.14 17.48 43.15
C ILE A 466 17.94 18.18 41.79
N PRO A 467 17.60 17.45 40.70
CA PRO A 467 17.33 18.06 39.40
C PRO A 467 16.17 19.08 39.46
N ASN A 468 16.17 20.02 38.54
CA ASN A 468 15.03 20.93 38.34
C ASN A 468 13.76 20.15 37.96
N ILE A 469 12.64 20.65 38.40
CA ILE A 469 11.30 20.07 38.10
C ILE A 469 10.48 21.04 37.27
N GLY A 470 9.84 20.55 36.22
CA GLY A 470 8.96 21.39 35.42
C GLY A 470 7.73 20.65 34.91
N ALA A 471 6.78 21.43 34.44
CA ALA A 471 5.57 20.94 33.77
C ALA A 471 5.28 21.74 32.52
N THR A 472 4.72 21.10 31.50
CA THR A 472 4.31 21.74 30.25
C THR A 472 2.94 21.23 29.85
N LEU A 473 2.01 22.14 29.56
CA LEU A 473 0.71 21.87 28.95
C LEU A 473 0.76 22.29 27.48
N GLY A 474 0.56 21.35 26.58
CA GLY A 474 0.38 21.60 25.15
C GLY A 474 -1.09 21.45 24.78
N LEU A 475 -1.59 22.39 24.00
CA LEU A 475 -2.92 22.39 23.40
C LEU A 475 -2.77 22.60 21.90
N SER A 476 -3.52 21.85 21.10
CA SER A 476 -3.55 21.99 19.65
C SER A 476 -4.98 21.85 19.15
N TYR A 477 -5.39 22.74 18.26
CA TYR A 477 -6.70 22.73 17.63
C TYR A 477 -6.55 22.69 16.11
N THR A 478 -7.18 21.69 15.49
CA THR A 478 -7.28 21.55 14.03
C THR A 478 -8.75 21.69 13.64
N PRO A 479 -9.14 22.65 12.79
CA PRO A 479 -10.49 22.75 12.23
C PRO A 479 -10.86 21.50 11.40
N SER A 480 -12.15 21.30 11.19
CA SER A 480 -12.63 20.30 10.23
C SER A 480 -12.08 20.60 8.83
N HIS A 481 -11.66 19.58 8.11
CA HIS A 481 -11.09 19.73 6.78
C HIS A 481 -11.41 18.52 5.89
N LYS A 482 -11.12 18.62 4.60
CA LYS A 482 -11.40 17.57 3.63
C LYS A 482 -10.16 17.22 2.84
N GLU A 483 -9.78 15.94 2.87
CA GLU A 483 -8.78 15.41 1.95
C GLU A 483 -9.44 15.13 0.59
N SER A 484 -9.36 16.10 -0.33
CA SER A 484 -10.01 16.07 -1.64
C SER A 484 -11.51 15.72 -1.51
N ASN A 485 -11.98 14.74 -2.27
CA ASN A 485 -13.36 14.25 -2.21
C ASN A 485 -13.50 12.89 -1.50
N TYR A 486 -12.46 12.39 -0.84
CA TYR A 486 -12.44 11.04 -0.28
C TYR A 486 -12.67 11.00 1.23
N TYR A 487 -12.03 11.90 1.99
CA TYR A 487 -12.14 11.92 3.44
C TYR A 487 -12.56 13.29 3.95
N SER A 488 -13.52 13.31 4.87
CA SER A 488 -13.89 14.50 5.65
C SER A 488 -13.49 14.24 7.10
N TRP A 489 -12.65 15.10 7.65
CA TRP A 489 -12.16 15.02 9.02
C TRP A 489 -12.91 16.03 9.88
N ASP A 490 -13.41 15.59 11.01
CA ASP A 490 -13.97 16.50 12.00
C ASP A 490 -12.85 17.29 12.69
N LYS A 491 -13.25 18.40 13.34
CA LYS A 491 -12.31 19.16 14.16
C LYS A 491 -11.64 18.27 15.19
N LYS A 492 -10.37 18.54 15.48
CA LYS A 492 -9.62 17.82 16.50
C LYS A 492 -9.00 18.76 17.52
N GLU A 493 -9.18 18.44 18.79
CA GLU A 493 -8.58 19.11 19.93
C GLU A 493 -7.62 18.12 20.59
N VAL A 494 -6.33 18.43 20.63
CA VAL A 494 -5.32 17.62 21.29
C VAL A 494 -4.79 18.36 22.51
N SER A 495 -4.68 17.68 23.63
CA SER A 495 -4.05 18.20 24.83
C SER A 495 -3.11 17.18 25.43
N ASN A 496 -1.89 17.59 25.74
CA ASN A 496 -0.94 16.78 26.48
C ASN A 496 -0.35 17.52 27.68
N LEU A 497 -0.08 16.78 28.73
CA LEU A 497 0.63 17.24 29.91
C LEU A 497 1.97 16.50 29.98
N SER A 498 3.05 17.25 30.15
CA SER A 498 4.38 16.71 30.46
C SER A 498 4.80 17.15 31.85
N ILE A 499 5.35 16.22 32.62
CA ILE A 499 6.12 16.52 33.83
C ILE A 499 7.54 16.09 33.56
N TYR A 500 8.51 16.95 33.81
CA TYR A 500 9.88 16.67 33.48
C TYR A 500 10.87 17.04 34.57
N LEU A 501 12.00 16.35 34.54
CA LEU A 501 13.20 16.66 35.32
C LEU A 501 14.28 17.07 34.32
N ASP A 502 15.04 18.10 34.65
CA ASP A 502 16.22 18.48 33.86
C ASP A 502 17.39 18.92 34.71
N ASP A 503 18.60 18.82 34.14
CA ASP A 503 19.79 19.38 34.73
C ASP A 503 20.86 19.61 33.65
N ASP A 504 21.76 20.60 33.93
CA ASP A 504 22.82 21.01 33.03
C ASP A 504 24.15 21.10 33.80
N TYR A 505 25.19 20.55 33.24
CA TYR A 505 26.56 20.60 33.77
C TYR A 505 27.47 21.38 32.82
N LYS A 506 28.21 22.33 33.39
CA LYS A 506 29.15 23.18 32.64
C LYS A 506 30.59 22.87 33.06
N LEU A 507 31.46 22.62 32.07
CA LEU A 507 32.87 22.39 32.25
C LEU A 507 33.65 23.45 31.48
N ASN A 508 34.36 24.32 32.23
CA ASN A 508 35.21 25.34 31.62
C ASN A 508 36.53 24.70 31.12
N LEU A 509 36.77 24.76 29.83
CA LEU A 509 37.95 24.23 29.15
C LEU A 509 39.06 25.30 28.95
N GLY A 510 38.89 26.49 29.54
CA GLY A 510 39.79 27.63 29.44
C GLY A 510 39.03 28.96 29.37
N LYS A 511 39.74 30.07 29.10
CA LYS A 511 39.15 31.41 29.18
C LYS A 511 38.00 31.65 28.16
N ASN A 512 37.98 30.89 27.04
CA ASN A 512 37.05 31.17 25.92
C ASN A 512 36.25 29.96 25.47
N TYR A 513 36.37 28.82 26.18
CA TYR A 513 35.73 27.57 25.77
C TYR A 513 35.01 26.93 26.94
N GLN A 514 33.79 26.47 26.70
CA GLN A 514 32.99 25.74 27.67
C GLN A 514 32.33 24.52 27.00
N LEU A 515 32.32 23.41 27.72
CA LEU A 515 31.56 22.21 27.40
C LEU A 515 30.29 22.19 28.26
N ASN A 516 29.15 21.96 27.65
CA ASN A 516 27.88 21.81 28.35
C ASN A 516 27.33 20.41 28.13
N LEU A 517 26.87 19.79 29.20
CA LEU A 517 26.18 18.51 29.21
C LEU A 517 24.84 18.71 29.89
N GLY A 518 23.74 18.38 29.19
CA GLY A 518 22.41 18.50 29.76
C GLY A 518 21.57 17.27 29.49
N TRP A 519 20.54 17.12 30.28
CA TRP A 519 19.54 16.07 30.07
C TRP A 519 18.16 16.53 30.53
N ILE A 520 17.12 15.96 29.87
CA ILE A 520 15.70 16.14 30.22
C ILE A 520 15.07 14.75 30.25
N LEU A 521 14.49 14.38 31.38
CA LEU A 521 13.62 13.20 31.49
C LEU A 521 12.17 13.68 31.54
N ASP A 522 11.40 13.37 30.51
CA ASP A 522 10.04 13.87 30.28
C ASP A 522 9.03 12.73 30.32
N ALA A 523 8.02 12.85 31.17
CA ALA A 523 6.88 11.96 31.22
C ALA A 523 5.65 12.70 30.66
N ARG A 524 5.25 12.35 29.46
CA ARG A 524 4.12 12.94 28.72
C ARG A 524 2.89 12.03 28.81
N GLN A 525 1.74 12.64 29.01
CA GLN A 525 0.43 12.00 28.90
C GLN A 525 -0.54 12.86 28.08
N MET A 526 -1.19 12.25 27.11
CA MET A 526 -2.32 12.84 26.40
C MET A 526 -3.53 12.89 27.33
N ILE A 527 -4.18 14.06 27.41
CA ILE A 527 -5.36 14.30 28.23
C ILE A 527 -6.62 14.28 27.38
N LEU A 528 -6.57 14.94 26.21
CA LEU A 528 -7.67 15.05 25.23
C LEU A 528 -7.17 14.69 23.84
N GLY A 529 -8.10 14.32 22.96
CA GLY A 529 -7.82 14.10 21.54
C GLY A 529 -7.40 12.69 21.19
N LYS A 530 -7.80 11.71 21.98
CA LYS A 530 -7.56 10.29 21.71
C LYS A 530 -8.19 9.82 20.40
N GLU A 531 -9.39 10.34 20.11
CA GLU A 531 -10.21 9.92 18.99
C GLU A 531 -10.18 10.97 17.89
N GLN A 532 -10.23 10.53 16.64
CA GLN A 532 -10.40 11.37 15.46
C GLN A 532 -11.57 10.84 14.64
N ASP A 533 -12.62 11.66 14.56
CA ASP A 533 -13.79 11.35 13.76
C ASP A 533 -13.57 11.74 12.30
N TYR A 534 -14.05 10.89 11.40
CA TYR A 534 -13.96 11.11 9.97
C TYR A 534 -15.10 10.43 9.21
N GLU A 535 -15.34 10.88 7.99
CA GLU A 535 -16.25 10.28 7.03
C GLU A 535 -15.51 9.94 5.75
N ILE A 536 -15.86 8.82 5.12
CA ILE A 536 -15.46 8.52 3.74
C ILE A 536 -16.59 9.01 2.83
N ASN A 537 -16.25 9.84 1.84
CA ASN A 537 -17.21 10.40 0.92
C ASN A 537 -18.01 9.30 0.21
N GLY A 538 -19.34 9.47 0.17
CA GLY A 538 -20.29 8.48 -0.35
C GLY A 538 -20.83 7.52 0.71
N THR A 539 -20.32 7.58 1.96
CA THR A 539 -20.94 6.89 3.10
C THR A 539 -21.66 7.90 3.99
N SER A 540 -22.79 7.50 4.58
CA SER A 540 -23.56 8.35 5.52
C SER A 540 -23.16 8.13 6.98
N ALA A 541 -22.06 7.44 7.23
CA ALA A 541 -21.64 7.03 8.57
C ALA A 541 -20.33 7.73 8.97
N SER A 542 -20.31 8.28 10.17
CA SER A 542 -19.09 8.75 10.84
C SER A 542 -18.34 7.58 11.46
N TYR A 543 -17.03 7.66 11.43
CA TYR A 543 -16.11 6.69 12.00
C TYR A 543 -15.15 7.40 12.93
N SER A 544 -14.71 6.69 13.97
CA SER A 544 -13.74 7.20 14.93
C SER A 544 -12.48 6.35 14.88
N GLN A 545 -11.34 7.00 14.92
CA GLN A 545 -10.03 6.37 14.98
C GLN A 545 -9.30 6.77 16.25
N ASP A 546 -8.85 5.78 17.02
CA ASP A 546 -8.14 5.97 18.27
C ASP A 546 -6.64 6.16 18.08
N THR A 547 -6.05 7.01 18.91
CA THR A 547 -4.59 7.13 19.05
C THR A 547 -4.07 6.13 20.08
N ASP A 548 -3.11 5.29 19.69
CA ASP A 548 -2.53 4.27 20.56
C ASP A 548 -1.51 4.81 21.56
N ILE A 549 -0.80 5.89 21.19
CA ILE A 549 0.28 6.45 22.01
C ILE A 549 -0.27 7.59 22.86
N THR A 550 -0.79 7.24 24.03
CA THR A 550 -1.33 8.21 24.99
C THR A 550 -0.37 8.54 26.13
N LYS A 551 0.70 7.77 26.32
CA LYS A 551 1.72 7.96 27.36
C LYS A 551 3.11 7.68 26.79
N GLU A 552 4.06 8.52 27.14
CA GLU A 552 5.44 8.39 26.69
C GLU A 552 6.43 8.88 27.75
N LEU A 553 7.49 8.12 28.00
CA LEU A 553 8.64 8.54 28.77
C LEU A 553 9.80 8.79 27.81
N THR A 554 10.36 9.98 27.83
CA THR A 554 11.40 10.44 26.91
C THR A 554 12.64 10.89 27.68
N LEU A 555 13.81 10.41 27.27
CA LEU A 555 15.11 10.94 27.70
C LEU A 555 15.72 11.73 26.54
N ALA A 556 15.93 13.02 26.75
CA ALA A 556 16.68 13.88 25.85
C ALA A 556 18.01 14.25 26.50
N THR A 557 19.09 14.20 25.74
CA THR A 557 20.44 14.58 26.19
C THR A 557 21.02 15.60 25.22
N ASN A 558 21.86 16.51 25.72
CA ASN A 558 22.58 17.44 24.87
C ASN A 558 24.08 17.47 25.23
N LEU A 559 24.88 17.66 24.21
CA LEU A 559 26.32 17.94 24.31
C LEU A 559 26.59 19.25 23.59
N GLY A 560 26.97 20.27 24.32
CA GLY A 560 27.20 21.62 23.83
C GLY A 560 28.66 22.02 23.90
N PHE A 561 29.08 22.80 22.92
CA PHE A 561 30.38 23.45 22.89
C PHE A 561 30.19 24.94 22.63
N ASP A 562 30.64 25.76 23.57
CA ASP A 562 30.53 27.20 23.54
C ASP A 562 31.90 27.83 23.29
N LYS A 563 31.93 28.85 22.46
CA LYS A 563 33.13 29.64 22.16
C LYS A 563 32.84 31.14 22.28
N LYS A 564 33.47 31.78 23.25
CA LYS A 564 33.53 33.24 23.37
C LYS A 564 34.53 33.80 22.37
N ILE A 565 34.09 34.62 21.41
CA ILE A 565 34.97 35.28 20.44
C ILE A 565 35.39 36.66 20.95
N SER A 566 34.47 37.41 21.53
CA SER A 566 34.69 38.69 22.20
C SER A 566 33.70 38.86 23.36
N GLU A 567 33.77 39.98 24.07
CA GLU A 567 32.77 40.31 25.10
C GLU A 567 31.33 40.37 24.56
N GLN A 568 31.19 40.64 23.27
CA GLN A 568 29.88 40.82 22.62
C GLN A 568 29.46 39.64 21.76
N HIS A 569 30.33 38.72 21.40
CA HIS A 569 30.10 37.66 20.42
C HIS A 569 30.35 36.28 20.99
N PHE A 570 29.31 35.43 20.97
CA PHE A 570 29.37 34.04 21.38
C PHE A 570 28.78 33.12 20.32
N PHE A 571 29.50 32.04 20.05
CA PHE A 571 28.99 30.93 19.22
C PHE A 571 28.79 29.71 20.10
N LYS A 572 27.73 28.98 19.83
CA LYS A 572 27.39 27.72 20.48
C LYS A 572 27.00 26.69 19.46
N PHE A 573 27.50 25.51 19.64
CA PHE A 573 27.12 24.33 18.89
C PHE A 573 26.61 23.26 19.86
N TYR A 574 25.45 22.68 19.59
CA TYR A 574 24.89 21.60 20.38
C TYR A 574 24.52 20.42 19.50
N LEU A 575 24.78 19.23 20.02
CA LEU A 575 24.26 17.97 19.50
C LEU A 575 23.26 17.44 20.51
N ASP A 576 22.00 17.33 20.10
CA ASP A 576 20.94 16.76 20.94
C ASP A 576 20.60 15.35 20.46
N SER A 577 20.26 14.48 21.40
CA SER A 577 19.74 13.14 21.13
C SER A 577 18.55 12.86 22.02
N THR A 578 17.55 12.17 21.46
CA THR A 578 16.34 11.80 22.19
C THR A 578 16.01 10.33 21.96
N ILE A 579 15.60 9.64 23.02
CA ILE A 579 15.03 8.29 22.96
C ILE A 579 13.80 8.21 23.85
N SER A 580 12.82 7.39 23.47
CA SER A 580 11.60 7.24 24.27
C SER A 580 11.16 5.79 24.45
N SER A 581 10.28 5.60 25.44
CA SER A 581 9.62 4.31 25.72
C SER A 581 8.69 3.83 24.62
N GLN A 582 8.35 4.69 23.66
CA GLN A 582 7.49 4.39 22.49
C GLN A 582 8.32 4.39 21.18
N GLU A 583 9.58 4.00 21.27
CA GLU A 583 10.50 3.84 20.13
C GLU A 583 10.75 5.12 19.29
N LEU A 584 10.48 6.31 19.85
CA LEU A 584 10.90 7.57 19.25
C LEU A 584 12.40 7.76 19.49
N SER A 585 13.11 8.13 18.45
CA SER A 585 14.50 8.57 18.52
C SER A 585 14.70 9.83 17.68
N SER A 586 15.58 10.72 18.12
CA SER A 586 15.96 11.90 17.36
C SER A 586 17.43 12.22 17.52
N ILE A 587 17.97 12.89 16.51
CA ILE A 587 19.26 13.56 16.55
C ILE A 587 19.05 14.96 15.98
N SER A 588 19.58 15.97 16.65
CA SER A 588 19.59 17.33 16.12
C SER A 588 20.93 18.02 16.31
N GLY A 589 21.31 18.81 15.32
CA GLY A 589 22.43 19.74 15.39
C GLY A 589 21.90 21.16 15.54
N ASN A 590 22.38 21.88 16.53
CA ASN A 590 21.98 23.25 16.79
C ASN A 590 23.20 24.16 16.69
N PHE A 591 22.99 25.28 16.01
CA PHE A 591 23.96 26.36 15.97
C PHE A 591 23.29 27.62 16.50
N SER A 592 23.86 28.23 17.51
CA SER A 592 23.35 29.48 18.03
C SER A 592 24.41 30.57 18.07
N TYR A 593 23.95 31.79 17.88
CA TYR A 593 24.74 32.99 17.95
C TYR A 593 24.09 33.96 18.93
N LYS A 594 24.90 34.49 19.79
CA LYS A 594 24.51 35.49 20.78
C LYS A 594 25.26 36.79 20.52
N LEU A 595 24.54 37.88 20.47
CA LEU A 595 25.05 39.22 20.36
C LEU A 595 24.61 40.04 21.57
N THR A 596 25.60 40.63 22.25
CA THR A 596 25.39 41.59 23.35
C THR A 596 25.56 43.02 22.78
N PHE A 597 24.60 43.87 23.08
CA PHE A 597 24.61 45.29 22.65
C PHE A 597 25.03 46.19 23.79
#